data_daaab0014368ebc8aedd4d5a95a15d40
#
_entry.id   daaab0014368ebc8aedd4d5a95a15d40
#
_cell.length_a   1.000
_cell.length_b   1.000
_cell.length_c   1.000
_cell.angle_alpha   90.00
_cell.angle_beta   90.00
_cell.angle_gamma   90.00
#
_symmetry.space_group_name_H-M   'P 1'
#
loop_
_entity.id
_entity.type
_entity.pdbx_description
1 polymer ?
#
loop_
_entity_poly.entity_id
_entity_poly.type
_entity_poly.pdbx_seq_one_letter_code
_entity_poly.pdbx_strand_id
1 'polypeptide(L)'
;MNTVFSRQIQKLRKQKGITQEQLAVHLGVSAQAVSKWENGSYPDGDLLPVIADFFGVSIDSLYGRGEQSQSFEQQTVSHFHSVIESNINSTKEWIDSLQDLLWAAQLTSWIECKSYYPIPDFKNATGTYSTQFFCNEGITYMRLNSDYRFFTFLKEPEEGYTKIFSDIDKLTELFGFLSDKVNLKVLMYLMSLNLGEVSSAATISELLGYPKEKIETALKYLLKINGPNLLISDYSVITPDNKTEKVYGLRGLTPEALILLTGAYAMLNQPCGYQNSVNIRDFPLFNRKDLNFIKWRNNEKEEK
;
A
#
# COMPACT_ATOMS: atom_id res chain seq x y z
N MET A 1 -32.46 39.12 9.90
CA MET A 1 -31.04 38.72 10.10
C MET A 1 -30.87 37.34 9.46
N ASN A 2 -29.94 37.20 8.51
CA ASN A 2 -29.67 35.89 7.94
C ASN A 2 -29.01 34.99 9.00
N THR A 3 -29.69 33.93 9.41
CA THR A 3 -29.19 32.94 10.34
C THR A 3 -28.10 32.08 9.68
N VAL A 4 -27.31 31.35 10.46
CA VAL A 4 -26.34 30.39 9.92
C VAL A 4 -27.07 29.35 9.06
N PHE A 5 -28.19 28.82 9.53
CA PHE A 5 -29.05 27.90 8.78
C PHE A 5 -29.46 28.46 7.41
N SER A 6 -29.94 29.70 7.36
CA SER A 6 -30.38 30.34 6.11
C SER A 6 -29.27 30.41 5.04
N ARG A 7 -28.06 30.73 5.49
CA ARG A 7 -26.88 30.78 4.59
C ARG A 7 -26.49 29.39 4.12
N GLN A 8 -26.55 28.39 5.00
CA GLN A 8 -26.18 27.03 4.65
C GLN A 8 -27.16 26.42 3.65
N ILE A 9 -28.47 26.54 3.89
CA ILE A 9 -29.48 25.97 2.98
C ILE A 9 -29.42 26.65 1.59
N GLN A 10 -29.19 27.94 1.54
CA GLN A 10 -28.99 28.66 0.29
C GLN A 10 -27.73 28.21 -0.44
N LYS A 11 -26.63 28.01 0.30
CA LYS A 11 -25.35 27.51 -0.24
C LYS A 11 -25.53 26.10 -0.83
N LEU A 12 -26.10 25.17 -0.07
CA LEU A 12 -26.32 23.80 -0.50
C LEU A 12 -27.24 23.72 -1.74
N ARG A 13 -28.32 24.50 -1.77
CA ARG A 13 -29.19 24.55 -2.92
C ARG A 13 -28.47 25.05 -4.18
N LYS A 14 -27.68 26.13 -4.04
CA LYS A 14 -26.89 26.67 -5.16
C LYS A 14 -25.83 25.69 -5.64
N GLN A 15 -25.20 24.96 -4.75
CA GLN A 15 -24.23 23.92 -5.11
C GLN A 15 -24.87 22.77 -5.89
N LYS A 16 -26.13 22.41 -5.57
CA LYS A 16 -26.91 21.45 -6.37
C LYS A 16 -27.47 22.03 -7.65
N GLY A 17 -27.34 23.34 -7.90
CA GLY A 17 -27.82 24.01 -9.14
C GLY A 17 -29.34 24.08 -9.27
N ILE A 18 -30.10 24.00 -8.16
CA ILE A 18 -31.57 23.97 -8.19
C ILE A 18 -32.19 25.27 -7.69
N THR A 19 -33.43 25.58 -8.18
CA THR A 19 -34.20 26.75 -7.73
C THR A 19 -34.89 26.49 -6.39
N GLN A 20 -35.42 27.55 -5.76
CA GLN A 20 -36.23 27.43 -4.54
C GLN A 20 -37.49 26.58 -4.76
N GLU A 21 -38.11 26.74 -5.94
CA GLU A 21 -39.30 25.98 -6.34
C GLU A 21 -38.97 24.49 -6.49
N GLN A 22 -37.84 24.17 -7.12
CA GLN A 22 -37.38 22.77 -7.25
C GLN A 22 -37.08 22.13 -5.91
N LEU A 23 -36.40 22.84 -5.00
CA LEU A 23 -36.17 22.38 -3.65
C LEU A 23 -37.49 22.17 -2.90
N ALA A 24 -38.44 23.09 -3.02
CA ALA A 24 -39.77 23.01 -2.40
C ALA A 24 -40.52 21.73 -2.85
N VAL A 25 -40.53 21.45 -4.14
CA VAL A 25 -41.14 20.25 -4.72
C VAL A 25 -40.53 18.97 -4.11
N HIS A 26 -39.20 18.90 -4.03
CA HIS A 26 -38.52 17.73 -3.46
C HIS A 26 -38.80 17.51 -1.99
N LEU A 27 -38.96 18.59 -1.22
CA LEU A 27 -39.22 18.53 0.22
C LEU A 27 -40.74 18.47 0.55
N GLY A 28 -41.62 18.53 -0.44
CA GLY A 28 -43.06 18.50 -0.22
C GLY A 28 -43.63 19.78 0.46
N VAL A 29 -42.95 20.91 0.27
CA VAL A 29 -43.32 22.20 0.89
C VAL A 29 -43.61 23.30 -0.16
N SER A 30 -44.05 24.47 0.27
CA SER A 30 -44.22 25.60 -0.65
C SER A 30 -42.89 26.30 -0.94
N ALA A 31 -42.74 26.89 -2.13
CA ALA A 31 -41.60 27.74 -2.47
C ALA A 31 -41.43 28.94 -1.51
N GLN A 32 -42.53 29.43 -0.98
CA GLN A 32 -42.54 30.50 0.02
C GLN A 32 -41.90 30.03 1.34
N ALA A 33 -42.07 28.75 1.74
CA ALA A 33 -41.44 28.20 2.92
C ALA A 33 -39.91 28.15 2.76
N VAL A 34 -39.42 27.64 1.63
CA VAL A 34 -38.01 27.66 1.28
C VAL A 34 -37.42 29.06 1.28
N SER A 35 -38.14 30.00 0.64
CA SER A 35 -37.73 31.42 0.64
C SER A 35 -37.64 32.01 2.05
N LYS A 36 -38.58 31.70 2.96
CA LYS A 36 -38.52 32.14 4.35
C LYS A 36 -37.30 31.52 5.09
N TRP A 37 -37.01 30.26 4.87
CA TRP A 37 -35.83 29.62 5.46
C TRP A 37 -34.53 30.29 5.01
N GLU A 38 -34.40 30.59 3.75
CA GLU A 38 -33.22 31.30 3.22
C GLU A 38 -33.14 32.78 3.69
N ASN A 39 -34.22 33.32 4.22
CA ASN A 39 -34.32 34.71 4.72
C ASN A 39 -34.36 34.81 6.27
N GLY A 40 -34.14 33.74 7.00
CA GLY A 40 -33.93 33.81 8.45
C GLY A 40 -34.91 33.03 9.31
N SER A 41 -35.92 32.38 8.72
CA SER A 41 -36.78 31.43 9.43
C SER A 41 -36.18 30.04 9.49
N TYR A 42 -36.73 29.19 10.34
CA TYR A 42 -36.38 27.79 10.44
C TYR A 42 -37.53 26.91 9.96
N PRO A 43 -37.26 25.74 9.38
CA PRO A 43 -38.27 24.71 9.13
C PRO A 43 -38.73 24.08 10.42
N ASP A 44 -39.85 23.37 10.36
CA ASP A 44 -40.29 22.49 11.46
C ASP A 44 -39.23 21.40 11.69
N GLY A 45 -39.12 20.97 12.96
CA GLY A 45 -38.11 20.01 13.39
C GLY A 45 -38.14 18.71 12.57
N ASP A 46 -39.33 18.24 12.21
CA ASP A 46 -39.54 17.02 11.44
C ASP A 46 -39.04 17.09 10.00
N LEU A 47 -38.84 18.30 9.47
CA LEU A 47 -38.29 18.51 8.14
C LEU A 47 -36.75 18.52 8.13
N LEU A 48 -36.10 18.71 9.27
CA LEU A 48 -34.64 18.78 9.33
C LEU A 48 -33.95 17.51 8.83
N PRO A 49 -34.37 16.29 9.22
CA PRO A 49 -33.81 15.07 8.65
C PRO A 49 -34.01 14.98 7.13
N VAL A 50 -35.20 15.30 6.65
CA VAL A 50 -35.54 15.26 5.20
C VAL A 50 -34.66 16.22 4.39
N ILE A 51 -34.44 17.43 4.92
CA ILE A 51 -33.54 18.42 4.32
C ILE A 51 -32.09 17.93 4.31
N ALA A 52 -31.64 17.37 5.44
CA ALA A 52 -30.29 16.84 5.59
C ALA A 52 -30.03 15.70 4.60
N ASP A 53 -30.95 14.74 4.53
CA ASP A 53 -30.89 13.60 3.61
C ASP A 53 -30.89 14.04 2.15
N PHE A 54 -31.75 15.00 1.80
CA PHE A 54 -31.80 15.55 0.44
C PHE A 54 -30.48 16.16 -0.01
N PHE A 55 -29.80 16.85 0.89
CA PHE A 55 -28.50 17.46 0.60
C PHE A 55 -27.33 16.50 0.84
N GLY A 56 -27.54 15.36 1.49
CA GLY A 56 -26.46 14.40 1.85
C GLY A 56 -25.53 14.95 2.93
N VAL A 57 -26.09 15.70 3.90
CA VAL A 57 -25.33 16.32 4.99
C VAL A 57 -25.94 15.96 6.35
N SER A 58 -25.21 16.16 7.44
CA SER A 58 -25.79 16.01 8.79
C SER A 58 -26.69 17.20 9.14
N ILE A 59 -27.61 17.02 10.08
CA ILE A 59 -28.43 18.10 10.62
C ILE A 59 -27.56 19.20 11.23
N ASP A 60 -26.47 18.84 11.91
CA ASP A 60 -25.52 19.80 12.46
C ASP A 60 -24.87 20.67 11.37
N SER A 61 -24.63 20.11 10.19
CA SER A 61 -24.11 20.84 9.03
C SER A 61 -25.09 21.92 8.55
N LEU A 62 -26.41 21.68 8.68
CA LEU A 62 -27.42 22.71 8.34
C LEU A 62 -27.34 23.91 9.29
N TYR A 63 -26.89 23.72 10.51
CA TYR A 63 -26.69 24.77 11.50
C TYR A 63 -25.26 25.34 11.51
N GLY A 64 -24.44 24.95 10.52
CA GLY A 64 -23.05 25.39 10.44
C GLY A 64 -22.17 24.85 11.58
N ARG A 65 -22.69 23.85 12.32
CA ARG A 65 -21.95 23.10 13.33
C ARG A 65 -21.38 21.80 12.77
N GLY A 66 -21.70 21.50 11.51
CA GLY A 66 -21.03 20.44 10.81
C GLY A 66 -19.55 20.77 10.77
N GLU A 67 -18.73 19.85 11.21
CA GLU A 67 -17.32 19.84 10.86
C GLU A 67 -17.22 20.25 9.39
N GLN A 68 -16.31 21.16 9.06
CA GLN A 68 -15.87 21.29 7.67
C GLN A 68 -15.72 19.86 7.20
N SER A 69 -16.49 19.42 6.19
CA SER A 69 -16.49 18.03 5.78
C SER A 69 -15.03 17.65 5.60
N GLN A 70 -14.50 16.95 6.60
CA GLN A 70 -13.10 16.52 6.55
C GLN A 70 -12.95 15.80 5.23
N SER A 71 -11.94 16.10 4.47
CA SER A 71 -11.68 15.31 3.27
C SER A 71 -11.54 13.84 3.68
N PHE A 72 -11.74 12.94 2.71
CA PHE A 72 -11.55 11.51 2.97
C PHE A 72 -10.20 11.22 3.64
N GLU A 73 -9.16 11.93 3.20
CA GLU A 73 -7.81 11.82 3.77
C GLU A 73 -7.78 12.24 5.24
N GLN A 74 -8.43 13.36 5.58
CA GLN A 74 -8.50 13.84 6.96
C GLN A 74 -9.29 12.88 7.87
N GLN A 75 -10.40 12.33 7.38
CA GLN A 75 -11.17 11.31 8.09
C GLN A 75 -10.34 10.04 8.31
N THR A 76 -9.63 9.60 7.29
CA THR A 76 -8.73 8.45 7.35
C THR A 76 -7.62 8.68 8.37
N VAL A 77 -6.95 9.83 8.34
CA VAL A 77 -5.92 10.19 9.32
C VAL A 77 -6.50 10.20 10.73
N SER A 78 -7.65 10.84 10.94
CA SER A 78 -8.30 10.88 12.26
C SER A 78 -8.67 9.48 12.76
N HIS A 79 -9.17 8.62 11.90
CA HIS A 79 -9.47 7.23 12.23
C HIS A 79 -8.22 6.48 12.70
N PHE A 80 -7.14 6.51 11.92
CA PHE A 80 -5.91 5.81 12.29
C PHE A 80 -5.22 6.40 13.52
N HIS A 81 -5.31 7.71 13.74
CA HIS A 81 -4.87 8.32 15.01
C HIS A 81 -5.63 7.77 16.21
N SER A 82 -6.96 7.70 16.12
CA SER A 82 -7.77 7.16 17.21
C SER A 82 -7.47 5.68 17.50
N VAL A 83 -7.16 4.88 16.48
CA VAL A 83 -6.76 3.48 16.64
C VAL A 83 -5.44 3.37 17.40
N ILE A 84 -4.45 4.20 17.06
CA ILE A 84 -3.14 4.21 17.73
C ILE A 84 -3.29 4.73 19.17
N GLU A 85 -4.04 5.80 19.39
CA GLU A 85 -4.24 6.40 20.72
C GLU A 85 -5.00 5.48 21.67
N SER A 86 -5.97 4.72 21.16
CA SER A 86 -6.75 3.78 21.96
C SER A 86 -5.96 2.56 22.43
N ASN A 87 -4.83 2.25 21.75
CA ASN A 87 -4.05 1.05 22.01
C ASN A 87 -2.55 1.24 21.77
N ILE A 88 -1.93 2.07 22.63
CA ILE A 88 -0.52 2.50 22.53
C ILE A 88 0.48 1.33 22.41
N ASN A 89 0.13 0.16 22.90
CA ASN A 89 1.03 -1.00 22.92
C ASN A 89 0.78 -2.03 21.80
N SER A 90 -0.21 -1.82 20.94
CA SER A 90 -0.54 -2.78 19.87
C SER A 90 -0.72 -2.08 18.52
N THR A 91 0.18 -2.36 17.61
CA THR A 91 0.06 -1.96 16.20
C THR A 91 -0.82 -2.93 15.38
N LYS A 92 -1.30 -4.02 16.00
CA LYS A 92 -2.10 -5.03 15.33
C LYS A 92 -3.41 -4.46 14.78
N GLU A 93 -4.16 -3.73 15.61
CA GLU A 93 -5.44 -3.13 15.20
C GLU A 93 -5.24 -2.08 14.10
N TRP A 94 -4.13 -1.35 14.15
CA TRP A 94 -3.75 -0.43 13.08
C TRP A 94 -3.52 -1.15 11.75
N ILE A 95 -2.75 -2.24 11.76
CA ILE A 95 -2.48 -3.07 10.57
C ILE A 95 -3.78 -3.70 10.04
N ASP A 96 -4.63 -4.22 10.92
CA ASP A 96 -5.91 -4.82 10.54
C ASP A 96 -6.84 -3.76 9.91
N SER A 97 -6.92 -2.55 10.48
CA SER A 97 -7.71 -1.44 9.93
C SER A 97 -7.16 -0.97 8.57
N LEU A 98 -5.83 -0.92 8.41
CA LEU A 98 -5.20 -0.59 7.14
C LEU A 98 -5.53 -1.65 6.07
N GLN A 99 -5.49 -2.93 6.44
CA GLN A 99 -5.88 -4.02 5.55
C GLN A 99 -7.34 -3.89 5.10
N ASP A 100 -8.26 -3.61 6.03
CA ASP A 100 -9.68 -3.44 5.75
C ASP A 100 -9.92 -2.25 4.80
N LEU A 101 -9.20 -1.13 4.98
CA LEU A 101 -9.26 0.03 4.10
C LEU A 101 -8.73 -0.28 2.68
N LEU A 102 -7.56 -0.91 2.59
CA LEU A 102 -6.96 -1.29 1.30
C LEU A 102 -7.85 -2.29 0.56
N TRP A 103 -8.47 -3.21 1.29
CA TRP A 103 -9.42 -4.14 0.71
C TRP A 103 -10.67 -3.44 0.19
N ALA A 104 -11.27 -2.52 0.96
CA ALA A 104 -12.41 -1.74 0.52
C ALA A 104 -12.08 -0.93 -0.76
N ALA A 105 -10.88 -0.33 -0.81
CA ALA A 105 -10.41 0.36 -2.01
C ALA A 105 -10.28 -0.59 -3.21
N GLN A 106 -9.71 -1.79 -3.00
CA GLN A 106 -9.55 -2.79 -4.06
C GLN A 106 -10.90 -3.27 -4.62
N LEU A 107 -11.92 -3.41 -3.78
CA LEU A 107 -13.27 -3.81 -4.21
C LEU A 107 -13.88 -2.83 -5.21
N THR A 108 -13.54 -1.54 -5.14
CA THR A 108 -14.06 -0.53 -6.07
C THR A 108 -13.60 -0.74 -7.51
N SER A 109 -12.50 -1.46 -7.72
CA SER A 109 -12.01 -1.82 -9.07
C SER A 109 -12.92 -2.81 -9.81
N TRP A 110 -13.91 -3.40 -9.13
CA TRP A 110 -14.84 -4.39 -9.69
C TRP A 110 -16.14 -3.79 -10.21
N ILE A 111 -16.24 -2.48 -10.34
CA ILE A 111 -17.47 -1.75 -10.69
C ILE A 111 -18.13 -2.26 -11.98
N GLU A 112 -17.36 -2.78 -12.93
CA GLU A 112 -17.90 -3.36 -14.17
C GLU A 112 -18.38 -4.82 -14.02
N CYS A 113 -17.94 -5.53 -12.99
CA CYS A 113 -18.41 -6.86 -12.68
C CYS A 113 -19.77 -6.77 -11.98
N LYS A 114 -20.86 -6.81 -12.77
CA LYS A 114 -22.26 -6.84 -12.26
C LYS A 114 -22.60 -8.07 -11.41
N SER A 115 -21.69 -9.00 -11.22
CA SER A 115 -21.86 -10.15 -10.35
C SER A 115 -21.49 -9.75 -8.94
N TYR A 116 -22.50 -9.65 -8.10
CA TYR A 116 -22.36 -9.43 -6.68
C TYR A 116 -21.71 -10.68 -6.05
N TYR A 117 -20.40 -10.67 -5.92
CA TYR A 117 -19.73 -11.65 -5.09
C TYR A 117 -19.81 -11.19 -3.64
N PRO A 118 -20.31 -12.03 -2.72
CA PRO A 118 -20.32 -11.67 -1.31
C PRO A 118 -18.88 -11.33 -0.90
N ILE A 119 -18.71 -10.22 -0.19
CA ILE A 119 -17.43 -9.85 0.42
C ILE A 119 -17.03 -11.02 1.32
N PRO A 120 -15.92 -11.72 1.05
CA PRO A 120 -15.51 -12.81 1.93
C PRO A 120 -15.26 -12.25 3.33
N ASP A 121 -15.67 -12.96 4.36
CA ASP A 121 -15.27 -12.66 5.73
C ASP A 121 -13.80 -13.03 5.91
N PHE A 122 -12.91 -12.07 5.66
CA PHE A 122 -11.47 -12.31 5.72
C PHE A 122 -10.97 -12.65 7.10
N LYS A 123 -11.66 -12.20 8.14
CA LYS A 123 -11.25 -12.46 9.53
C LYS A 123 -11.38 -13.93 9.87
N ASN A 124 -12.34 -14.62 9.24
CA ASN A 124 -12.63 -16.03 9.46
C ASN A 124 -12.31 -16.92 8.24
N ALA A 125 -11.79 -16.35 7.16
CA ALA A 125 -11.50 -17.10 5.94
C ALA A 125 -10.31 -18.06 6.12
N THR A 126 -10.54 -19.34 5.91
CA THR A 126 -9.51 -20.39 5.93
C THR A 126 -8.84 -20.58 4.57
N GLY A 127 -9.34 -19.92 3.53
CA GLY A 127 -8.83 -20.02 2.17
C GLY A 127 -7.78 -18.96 1.83
N THR A 128 -7.19 -19.13 0.66
CA THR A 128 -6.30 -18.16 0.03
C THR A 128 -7.09 -17.36 -0.98
N TYR A 129 -7.15 -16.06 -0.81
CA TYR A 129 -7.82 -15.14 -1.72
C TYR A 129 -6.80 -14.21 -2.35
N SER A 130 -6.97 -13.90 -3.62
CA SER A 130 -6.19 -12.85 -4.27
C SER A 130 -7.04 -12.06 -5.23
N THR A 131 -6.67 -10.81 -5.44
CA THR A 131 -7.28 -9.92 -6.42
C THR A 131 -6.22 -9.04 -7.05
N GLN A 132 -6.37 -8.77 -8.34
CA GLN A 132 -5.47 -7.90 -9.07
C GLN A 132 -6.25 -7.00 -10.04
N PHE A 133 -5.73 -5.81 -10.22
CA PHE A 133 -6.26 -4.85 -11.15
C PHE A 133 -5.12 -4.23 -11.96
N PHE A 134 -5.21 -4.29 -13.28
CA PHE A 134 -4.25 -3.73 -14.22
C PHE A 134 -4.93 -2.65 -15.04
N CYS A 135 -4.38 -1.45 -15.01
CA CYS A 135 -4.77 -0.34 -15.86
C CYS A 135 -3.54 0.37 -16.44
N ASN A 136 -3.76 1.38 -17.26
CA ASN A 136 -2.65 2.15 -17.85
C ASN A 136 -1.87 2.96 -16.81
N GLU A 137 -2.54 3.36 -15.72
CA GLU A 137 -1.97 4.17 -14.65
C GLU A 137 -1.19 3.35 -13.63
N GLY A 138 -1.38 2.01 -13.61
CA GLY A 138 -0.68 1.16 -12.66
C GLY A 138 -1.31 -0.20 -12.42
N ILE A 139 -0.82 -0.82 -11.37
CA ILE A 139 -1.20 -2.18 -10.96
C ILE A 139 -1.49 -2.20 -9.48
N THR A 140 -2.56 -2.86 -9.07
CA THR A 140 -2.75 -3.28 -7.70
C THR A 140 -2.81 -4.80 -7.62
N TYR A 141 -2.21 -5.36 -6.59
CA TYR A 141 -2.30 -6.78 -6.28
C TYR A 141 -2.44 -6.96 -4.78
N MET A 142 -3.47 -7.68 -4.37
CA MET A 142 -3.75 -7.99 -2.98
C MET A 142 -3.86 -9.49 -2.79
N ARG A 143 -3.22 -10.02 -1.76
CA ARG A 143 -3.29 -11.40 -1.35
C ARG A 143 -3.66 -11.50 0.12
N LEU A 144 -4.63 -12.36 0.41
CA LEU A 144 -5.22 -12.56 1.72
C LEU A 144 -5.13 -14.05 2.10
N ASN A 145 -3.91 -14.51 2.31
CA ASN A 145 -3.70 -15.87 2.80
C ASN A 145 -3.89 -15.93 4.32
N SER A 146 -4.21 -17.12 4.84
CA SER A 146 -4.10 -17.41 6.27
C SER A 146 -2.65 -17.23 6.77
N ASP A 147 -1.68 -17.55 5.92
CA ASP A 147 -0.27 -17.61 6.29
C ASP A 147 0.44 -16.27 6.15
N TYR A 148 0.11 -15.50 5.11
CA TYR A 148 0.63 -14.16 4.92
C TYR A 148 -0.29 -13.33 4.04
N ARG A 149 -0.33 -12.05 4.30
CA ARG A 149 -1.17 -11.08 3.60
C ARG A 149 -0.32 -9.93 3.14
N PHE A 150 -0.56 -9.45 1.92
CA PHE A 150 0.10 -8.26 1.42
C PHE A 150 -0.77 -7.53 0.41
N PHE A 151 -0.47 -6.24 0.27
CA PHE A 151 -1.00 -5.37 -0.76
C PHE A 151 0.16 -4.72 -1.48
N THR A 152 0.13 -4.73 -2.81
CA THR A 152 1.10 -4.04 -3.65
C THR A 152 0.37 -3.04 -4.51
N PHE A 153 0.86 -1.82 -4.52
CA PHE A 153 0.45 -0.75 -5.42
C PHE A 153 1.66 -0.27 -6.20
N LEU A 154 1.59 -0.35 -7.51
CA LEU A 154 2.63 0.13 -8.42
C LEU A 154 1.98 1.14 -9.36
N LYS A 155 2.27 2.42 -9.15
CA LYS A 155 1.89 3.46 -10.10
C LYS A 155 2.80 3.36 -11.33
N GLU A 156 2.20 3.45 -12.52
CA GLU A 156 2.98 3.50 -13.76
C GLU A 156 3.89 4.73 -13.74
N PRO A 157 5.20 4.56 -13.95
CA PRO A 157 6.10 5.70 -14.12
C PRO A 157 5.76 6.48 -15.39
N GLU A 158 5.95 7.79 -15.40
CA GLU A 158 5.68 8.63 -16.59
C GLU A 158 6.43 8.15 -17.85
N GLU A 159 7.63 7.61 -17.67
CA GLU A 159 8.46 7.09 -18.76
C GLU A 159 8.31 5.55 -18.94
N GLY A 160 7.36 4.94 -18.25
CA GLY A 160 7.09 3.49 -18.27
C GLY A 160 8.12 2.66 -17.51
N TYR A 161 7.78 1.38 -17.28
CA TYR A 161 8.64 0.44 -16.55
C TYR A 161 9.97 0.14 -17.25
N THR A 162 10.02 0.21 -18.59
CA THR A 162 11.23 -0.08 -19.38
C THR A 162 12.41 0.75 -18.93
N LYS A 163 12.19 2.02 -18.60
CA LYS A 163 13.28 2.92 -18.16
C LYS A 163 13.80 2.57 -16.78
N ILE A 164 12.93 2.16 -15.86
CA ILE A 164 13.34 1.73 -14.52
C ILE A 164 14.24 0.49 -14.60
N PHE A 165 13.90 -0.45 -15.49
CA PHE A 165 14.63 -1.70 -15.66
C PHE A 165 15.69 -1.62 -16.78
N SER A 166 16.21 -0.44 -17.07
CA SER A 166 17.23 -0.23 -18.11
C SER A 166 18.58 -0.85 -17.77
N ASP A 167 18.91 -0.97 -16.49
CA ASP A 167 20.17 -1.59 -16.03
C ASP A 167 19.95 -3.08 -15.73
N ILE A 168 19.88 -3.87 -16.81
CA ILE A 168 19.66 -5.31 -16.71
C ILE A 168 20.85 -6.03 -16.06
N ASP A 169 22.06 -5.50 -16.18
CA ASP A 169 23.28 -6.15 -15.67
C ASP A 169 23.27 -6.17 -14.14
N LYS A 170 22.91 -5.06 -13.51
CA LYS A 170 22.73 -5.02 -12.04
C LYS A 170 21.64 -5.94 -11.54
N LEU A 171 20.51 -6.03 -12.26
CA LEU A 171 19.46 -6.98 -11.92
C LEU A 171 19.96 -8.42 -12.06
N THR A 172 20.67 -8.73 -13.14
CA THR A 172 21.24 -10.06 -13.37
C THR A 172 22.26 -10.41 -12.29
N GLU A 173 23.13 -9.46 -11.89
CA GLU A 173 24.07 -9.64 -10.78
C GLU A 173 23.34 -9.96 -9.46
N LEU A 174 22.28 -9.21 -9.13
CA LEU A 174 21.48 -9.42 -7.93
C LEU A 174 20.78 -10.78 -7.94
N PHE A 175 20.11 -11.14 -9.03
CA PHE A 175 19.43 -12.44 -9.13
C PHE A 175 20.43 -13.60 -9.16
N GLY A 176 21.60 -13.43 -9.80
CA GLY A 176 22.70 -14.38 -9.76
C GLY A 176 23.19 -14.62 -8.33
N PHE A 177 23.35 -13.54 -7.55
CA PHE A 177 23.71 -13.65 -6.14
C PHE A 177 22.62 -14.41 -5.34
N LEU A 178 21.35 -14.05 -5.50
CA LEU A 178 20.24 -14.68 -4.78
C LEU A 178 19.94 -16.11 -5.21
N SER A 179 20.40 -16.55 -6.38
CA SER A 179 20.24 -17.93 -6.86
C SER A 179 21.13 -18.93 -6.09
N ASP A 180 22.21 -18.45 -5.46
CA ASP A 180 23.06 -19.30 -4.61
C ASP A 180 22.42 -19.51 -3.24
N LYS A 181 22.26 -20.77 -2.86
CA LYS A 181 21.61 -21.16 -1.59
C LYS A 181 22.35 -20.64 -0.36
N VAL A 182 23.69 -20.52 -0.42
CA VAL A 182 24.49 -20.00 0.71
C VAL A 182 24.20 -18.52 0.88
N ASN A 183 24.23 -17.75 -0.21
CA ASN A 183 23.98 -16.33 -0.21
C ASN A 183 22.58 -15.99 0.32
N LEU A 184 21.57 -16.73 -0.15
CA LEU A 184 20.20 -16.56 0.31
C LEU A 184 20.07 -16.85 1.81
N LYS A 185 20.72 -17.93 2.30
CA LYS A 185 20.71 -18.25 3.73
C LYS A 185 21.44 -17.21 4.58
N VAL A 186 22.55 -16.65 4.09
CA VAL A 186 23.24 -15.56 4.79
C VAL A 186 22.35 -14.33 4.89
N LEU A 187 21.66 -13.94 3.80
CA LEU A 187 20.70 -12.85 3.82
C LEU A 187 19.57 -13.11 4.84
N MET A 188 18.95 -14.28 4.80
CA MET A 188 17.87 -14.64 5.73
C MET A 188 18.36 -14.68 7.19
N TYR A 189 19.56 -15.17 7.44
CA TYR A 189 20.16 -15.16 8.77
C TYR A 189 20.34 -13.72 9.29
N LEU A 190 20.92 -12.84 8.47
CA LEU A 190 21.08 -11.44 8.85
C LEU A 190 19.71 -10.77 9.14
N MET A 191 18.69 -11.07 8.33
CA MET A 191 17.33 -10.57 8.56
C MET A 191 16.67 -11.17 9.83
N SER A 192 17.20 -12.22 10.40
CA SER A 192 16.72 -12.79 11.67
C SER A 192 17.35 -12.15 12.92
N LEU A 193 18.38 -11.32 12.75
CA LEU A 193 19.02 -10.60 13.85
C LEU A 193 18.14 -9.42 14.32
N ASN A 194 18.15 -9.19 15.63
CA ASN A 194 17.54 -7.97 16.17
C ASN A 194 18.35 -6.72 15.80
N LEU A 195 17.71 -5.56 15.85
CA LEU A 195 18.43 -4.30 15.66
C LEU A 195 19.53 -4.13 16.72
N GLY A 196 20.76 -3.90 16.27
CA GLY A 196 21.94 -3.81 17.12
C GLY A 196 22.61 -5.14 17.43
N GLU A 197 22.00 -6.27 17.09
CA GLU A 197 22.64 -7.57 17.14
C GLU A 197 23.65 -7.74 16.00
N VAL A 198 24.79 -8.33 16.29
CA VAL A 198 25.87 -8.51 15.32
C VAL A 198 26.40 -9.94 15.37
N SER A 199 26.89 -10.42 14.23
CA SER A 199 27.47 -11.76 14.11
C SER A 199 28.74 -11.74 13.28
N SER A 200 29.73 -12.55 13.65
CA SER A 200 30.96 -12.69 12.86
C SER A 200 30.77 -13.69 11.72
N ALA A 201 31.61 -13.59 10.69
CA ALA A 201 31.61 -14.56 9.60
C ALA A 201 31.91 -16.01 10.10
N ALA A 202 32.67 -16.13 11.16
CA ALA A 202 32.96 -17.44 11.79
C ALA A 202 31.69 -18.02 12.45
N THR A 203 30.96 -17.20 13.22
CA THR A 203 29.70 -17.61 13.86
C THR A 203 28.64 -17.99 12.80
N ILE A 204 28.51 -17.19 11.72
CA ILE A 204 27.57 -17.48 10.62
C ILE A 204 27.96 -18.79 9.91
N SER A 205 29.26 -19.01 9.70
CA SER A 205 29.81 -20.25 9.10
C SER A 205 29.45 -21.48 9.92
N GLU A 206 29.64 -21.42 11.22
CA GLU A 206 29.30 -22.50 12.13
C GLU A 206 27.80 -22.78 12.14
N LEU A 207 26.98 -21.75 12.31
CA LEU A 207 25.52 -21.87 12.39
C LEU A 207 24.88 -22.38 11.09
N LEU A 208 25.36 -21.93 9.95
CA LEU A 208 24.81 -22.33 8.66
C LEU A 208 25.44 -23.57 8.06
N GLY A 209 26.59 -24.04 8.62
CA GLY A 209 27.32 -25.24 8.18
C GLY A 209 28.01 -25.07 6.82
N TYR A 210 28.47 -23.86 6.47
CA TYR A 210 29.17 -23.58 5.23
C TYR A 210 30.58 -23.04 5.48
N PRO A 211 31.54 -23.24 4.53
CA PRO A 211 32.89 -22.69 4.65
C PRO A 211 32.87 -21.16 4.83
N LYS A 212 33.75 -20.69 5.74
CA LYS A 212 33.86 -19.28 6.12
C LYS A 212 34.10 -18.38 4.89
N GLU A 213 34.89 -18.82 3.93
CA GLU A 213 35.20 -18.08 2.70
C GLU A 213 33.94 -17.80 1.86
N LYS A 214 33.00 -18.75 1.81
CA LYS A 214 31.70 -18.54 1.13
C LYS A 214 30.86 -17.51 1.86
N ILE A 215 30.83 -17.57 3.20
CA ILE A 215 30.12 -16.59 4.02
C ILE A 215 30.71 -15.20 3.83
N GLU A 216 32.03 -15.05 3.88
CA GLU A 216 32.71 -13.77 3.65
C GLU A 216 32.46 -13.20 2.25
N THR A 217 32.41 -14.06 1.23
CA THR A 217 32.06 -13.67 -0.14
C THR A 217 30.64 -13.11 -0.21
N ALA A 218 29.67 -13.79 0.41
CA ALA A 218 28.27 -13.34 0.48
C ALA A 218 28.14 -11.99 1.21
N LEU A 219 28.78 -11.86 2.37
CA LEU A 219 28.78 -10.64 3.18
C LEU A 219 29.43 -9.47 2.43
N LYS A 220 30.53 -9.70 1.73
CA LYS A 220 31.19 -8.68 0.88
C LYS A 220 30.28 -8.20 -0.24
N TYR A 221 29.56 -9.10 -0.89
CA TYR A 221 28.59 -8.74 -1.92
C TYR A 221 27.45 -7.91 -1.35
N LEU A 222 26.86 -8.36 -0.23
CA LEU A 222 25.78 -7.62 0.43
C LEU A 222 26.20 -6.22 0.87
N LEU A 223 27.44 -6.03 1.32
CA LEU A 223 27.98 -4.71 1.60
C LEU A 223 28.17 -3.85 0.32
N LYS A 224 28.50 -4.47 -0.81
CA LYS A 224 28.70 -3.76 -2.10
C LYS A 224 27.40 -3.24 -2.70
N ILE A 225 26.33 -4.05 -2.70
CA ILE A 225 25.02 -3.66 -3.25
C ILE A 225 24.27 -2.66 -2.37
N ASN A 226 24.82 -2.44 -1.23
CA ASN A 226 24.29 -1.58 -0.19
C ASN A 226 24.48 -0.11 -0.59
N GLY A 227 23.52 0.46 -1.29
CA GLY A 227 23.46 1.90 -1.56
C GLY A 227 23.34 2.74 -0.26
N PRO A 228 22.94 3.99 -0.32
CA PRO A 228 22.85 4.87 0.84
C PRO A 228 21.90 4.38 1.95
N ASN A 229 21.04 3.41 1.67
CA ASN A 229 20.13 2.76 2.61
C ASN A 229 20.65 1.35 2.97
N LEU A 230 21.75 1.29 3.65
CA LEU A 230 22.50 0.10 4.05
C LEU A 230 21.67 -0.98 4.74
N LEU A 231 21.45 -2.11 4.05
CA LEU A 231 20.83 -3.30 4.62
C LEU A 231 21.65 -3.86 5.78
N ILE A 232 22.98 -3.98 5.57
CA ILE A 232 23.92 -4.48 6.54
C ILE A 232 25.05 -3.47 6.78
N SER A 233 25.60 -3.50 7.98
CA SER A 233 26.83 -2.77 8.33
C SER A 233 27.86 -3.74 8.86
N ASP A 234 29.13 -3.45 8.59
CA ASP A 234 30.24 -4.09 9.26
C ASP A 234 30.80 -3.19 10.37
N TYR A 235 31.19 -3.83 11.47
CA TYR A 235 31.81 -3.21 12.60
C TYR A 235 33.08 -3.98 12.95
N SER A 236 34.04 -3.29 13.59
CA SER A 236 35.21 -3.92 14.17
C SER A 236 35.01 -3.98 15.69
N VAL A 237 35.05 -5.17 16.25
CA VAL A 237 34.98 -5.39 17.69
C VAL A 237 36.30 -5.95 18.20
N ILE A 238 36.66 -5.62 19.44
CA ILE A 238 37.82 -6.18 20.11
C ILE A 238 37.32 -7.38 20.92
N THR A 239 37.82 -8.57 20.60
CA THR A 239 37.49 -9.80 21.31
C THR A 239 38.22 -9.87 22.66
N PRO A 240 37.77 -10.73 23.58
CA PRO A 240 38.42 -10.85 24.92
C PRO A 240 39.91 -11.23 24.86
N ASP A 241 40.37 -11.86 23.78
CA ASP A 241 41.79 -12.19 23.53
C ASP A 241 42.54 -11.02 22.81
N ASN A 242 41.96 -9.82 22.83
CA ASN A 242 42.53 -8.58 22.27
C ASN A 242 42.79 -8.61 20.76
N LYS A 243 42.03 -9.44 20.03
CA LYS A 243 42.04 -9.43 18.55
C LYS A 243 40.91 -8.57 17.98
N THR A 244 41.14 -7.99 16.83
CA THR A 244 40.09 -7.28 16.10
C THR A 244 39.33 -8.26 15.20
N GLU A 245 38.04 -8.39 15.39
CA GLU A 245 37.16 -9.20 14.56
C GLU A 245 36.12 -8.35 13.84
N LYS A 246 35.87 -8.65 12.57
CA LYS A 246 34.75 -8.06 11.82
C LYS A 246 33.46 -8.75 12.15
N VAL A 247 32.44 -7.96 12.48
CA VAL A 247 31.08 -8.44 12.73
C VAL A 247 30.11 -7.68 11.86
N TYR A 248 28.98 -8.28 11.57
CA TYR A 248 27.98 -7.80 10.63
C TYR A 248 26.62 -7.79 11.33
N GLY A 249 25.83 -6.75 11.06
CA GLY A 249 24.49 -6.63 11.61
C GLY A 249 23.59 -5.80 10.72
N LEU A 250 22.31 -5.82 11.01
CA LEU A 250 21.35 -4.95 10.36
C LEU A 250 21.47 -3.53 10.89
N ARG A 251 21.55 -2.57 9.99
CA ARG A 251 21.47 -1.14 10.34
C ARG A 251 20.03 -0.63 10.38
N GLY A 252 19.15 -1.33 9.70
CA GLY A 252 17.72 -1.06 9.65
C GLY A 252 16.98 -2.20 8.97
N LEU A 253 15.66 -2.20 9.06
CA LEU A 253 14.83 -3.12 8.29
C LEU A 253 14.70 -2.57 6.87
N THR A 254 15.16 -3.33 5.90
CA THR A 254 15.00 -2.98 4.48
C THR A 254 13.80 -3.74 3.95
N PRO A 255 12.65 -3.06 3.75
CA PRO A 255 11.45 -3.71 3.26
C PRO A 255 11.65 -4.30 1.86
N GLU A 256 12.55 -3.75 1.05
CA GLU A 256 12.78 -4.16 -0.34
C GLU A 256 13.19 -5.63 -0.44
N ALA A 257 14.10 -6.10 0.42
CA ALA A 257 14.51 -7.50 0.44
C ALA A 257 13.34 -8.42 0.80
N LEU A 258 12.53 -8.05 1.79
CA LEU A 258 11.35 -8.80 2.19
C LEU A 258 10.27 -8.78 1.08
N ILE A 259 10.06 -7.65 0.44
CA ILE A 259 9.12 -7.50 -0.70
C ILE A 259 9.55 -8.42 -1.84
N LEU A 260 10.85 -8.44 -2.19
CA LEU A 260 11.36 -9.31 -3.24
C LEU A 260 11.16 -10.79 -2.91
N LEU A 261 11.51 -11.22 -1.69
CA LEU A 261 11.32 -12.60 -1.25
C LEU A 261 9.85 -13.00 -1.20
N THR A 262 8.98 -12.11 -0.71
CA THR A 262 7.53 -12.32 -0.64
C THR A 262 6.92 -12.40 -2.04
N GLY A 263 7.37 -11.54 -2.97
CA GLY A 263 6.96 -11.58 -4.37
C GLY A 263 7.37 -12.88 -5.05
N ALA A 264 8.62 -13.33 -4.85
CA ALA A 264 9.09 -14.61 -5.36
C ALA A 264 8.31 -15.79 -4.77
N TYR A 265 8.03 -15.78 -3.47
CA TYR A 265 7.19 -16.78 -2.82
C TYR A 265 5.77 -16.78 -3.41
N ALA A 266 5.18 -15.62 -3.68
CA ALA A 266 3.87 -15.50 -4.29
C ALA A 266 3.83 -16.09 -5.71
N MET A 267 4.89 -15.94 -6.49
CA MET A 267 5.01 -16.56 -7.83
C MET A 267 5.08 -18.08 -7.76
N LEU A 268 5.77 -18.63 -6.77
CA LEU A 268 5.93 -20.09 -6.59
C LEU A 268 4.69 -20.74 -5.98
N ASN A 269 3.94 -20.00 -5.16
CA ASN A 269 2.80 -20.51 -4.40
C ASN A 269 1.53 -19.77 -4.82
N GLN A 270 1.03 -20.10 -6.00
CA GLN A 270 -0.22 -19.54 -6.51
C GLN A 270 -1.38 -19.85 -5.56
N PRO A 271 -2.27 -18.89 -5.28
CA PRO A 271 -3.44 -19.15 -4.47
C PRO A 271 -4.37 -20.14 -5.19
N CYS A 272 -4.86 -21.11 -4.45
CA CYS A 272 -5.83 -22.10 -4.93
C CYS A 272 -7.29 -21.74 -4.58
N GLY A 273 -7.53 -20.56 -4.00
CA GLY A 273 -8.85 -20.06 -3.64
C GLY A 273 -9.39 -19.04 -4.63
N TYR A 274 -10.25 -18.16 -4.13
CA TYR A 274 -10.88 -17.12 -4.95
C TYR A 274 -9.82 -16.18 -5.54
N GLN A 275 -9.90 -15.99 -6.83
CA GLN A 275 -9.08 -15.05 -7.57
C GLN A 275 -9.96 -14.19 -8.46
N ASN A 276 -9.81 -12.87 -8.36
CA ASN A 276 -10.35 -11.94 -9.32
C ASN A 276 -9.22 -11.18 -10.00
N SER A 277 -9.34 -11.02 -11.31
CA SER A 277 -8.39 -10.31 -12.13
C SER A 277 -9.15 -9.42 -13.10
N VAL A 278 -8.93 -8.13 -12.96
CA VAL A 278 -9.43 -7.13 -13.91
C VAL A 278 -8.23 -6.59 -14.67
N ASN A 279 -8.27 -6.67 -16.00
CA ASN A 279 -7.24 -6.12 -16.86
C ASN A 279 -7.90 -5.24 -17.93
N ILE A 280 -7.75 -3.95 -17.79
CA ILE A 280 -8.22 -2.92 -18.74
C ILE A 280 -7.03 -2.13 -19.32
N ARG A 281 -5.84 -2.70 -19.25
CA ARG A 281 -4.62 -2.09 -19.75
C ARG A 281 -4.55 -2.23 -21.28
N ASP A 282 -4.35 -1.10 -21.96
CA ASP A 282 -4.26 -1.01 -23.43
C ASP A 282 -2.83 -1.25 -23.95
N PHE A 283 -1.83 -1.04 -23.09
CA PHE A 283 -0.42 -1.08 -23.47
C PHE A 283 0.34 -2.19 -22.74
N PRO A 284 1.38 -2.78 -23.35
CA PRO A 284 2.24 -3.74 -22.66
C PRO A 284 3.02 -3.05 -21.52
N LEU A 285 3.36 -3.82 -20.46
CA LEU A 285 4.19 -3.34 -19.35
C LEU A 285 5.56 -2.85 -19.79
N PHE A 286 6.12 -3.47 -20.83
CA PHE A 286 7.42 -3.13 -21.40
C PHE A 286 7.28 -2.82 -22.88
N ASN A 287 7.80 -1.67 -23.29
CA ASN A 287 7.84 -1.31 -24.69
C ASN A 287 8.99 -2.09 -25.40
N ARG A 288 8.64 -2.96 -26.34
CA ARG A 288 9.62 -3.77 -27.07
C ARG A 288 10.67 -2.96 -27.81
N LYS A 289 10.34 -1.74 -28.26
CA LYS A 289 11.28 -0.86 -28.97
C LYS A 289 12.36 -0.33 -28.04
N ASP A 290 12.01 -0.07 -26.78
CA ASP A 290 12.92 0.50 -25.79
C ASP A 290 13.80 -0.57 -25.13
N LEU A 291 13.37 -1.83 -25.11
CA LEU A 291 14.14 -2.94 -24.54
C LEU A 291 15.36 -3.33 -25.38
N ASN A 292 15.43 -2.89 -26.64
CA ASN A 292 16.55 -3.08 -27.57
C ASN A 292 17.18 -4.50 -27.50
N PHE A 293 16.33 -5.54 -27.60
CA PHE A 293 16.73 -6.96 -27.52
C PHE A 293 17.90 -7.34 -28.46
N ILE A 294 18.15 -6.55 -29.52
CA ILE A 294 19.25 -6.77 -30.45
C ILE A 294 20.61 -6.45 -29.78
N LYS A 295 20.68 -5.44 -28.91
CA LYS A 295 21.91 -5.13 -28.14
C LYS A 295 22.18 -6.20 -27.08
N TRP A 296 21.18 -6.76 -26.46
CA TRP A 296 21.37 -7.88 -25.53
C TRP A 296 21.99 -9.11 -26.21
N ARG A 297 21.59 -9.39 -27.44
CA ARG A 297 22.11 -10.50 -28.23
C ARG A 297 23.56 -10.31 -28.67
N ASN A 298 24.04 -9.09 -28.80
CA ASN A 298 25.38 -8.77 -29.24
C ASN A 298 26.42 -8.77 -28.10
N ASN A 299 26.02 -8.38 -26.89
CA ASN A 299 26.90 -8.44 -25.71
C ASN A 299 27.20 -9.90 -25.31
N GLU A 300 26.27 -10.84 -25.50
CA GLU A 300 26.52 -12.27 -25.26
C GLU A 300 27.55 -12.90 -26.27
N LYS A 301 27.82 -12.24 -27.38
CA LYS A 301 28.79 -12.73 -28.39
C LYS A 301 30.22 -12.19 -28.18
N GLU A 302 30.39 -11.13 -27.39
CA GLU A 302 31.70 -10.57 -27.07
C GLU A 302 32.34 -11.24 -25.84
N GLU A 303 31.58 -12.02 -25.05
CA GLU A 303 32.07 -12.78 -23.88
C GLU A 303 32.42 -14.26 -24.19
N LYS A 304 32.42 -14.66 -25.47
CA LYS A 304 32.89 -15.97 -25.93
C LYS A 304 34.14 -15.83 -26.81
#